data_854c9f4e6df633a466550803c6d75a41
#
_entry.id   854c9f4e6df633a466550803c6d75a41
#
_cell.length_a   1.000
_cell.length_b   1.000
_cell.length_c   1.000
_cell.angle_alpha   90.00
_cell.angle_beta   90.00
_cell.angle_gamma   90.00
#
_symmetry.space_group_name_H-M   'P 1'
#
loop_
_entity.id
_entity.type
_entity.pdbx_description
1 polymer ?
#
loop_
_entity_poly.entity_id
_entity_poly.type
_entity_poly.pdbx_seq_one_letter_code
_entity_poly.pdbx_strand_id
1 'polypeptide(L)'
;MFIEMAYPISPGMPVFPGLPHDEFISASRMRSGGEANTSVVKHPLHNGTHVDAPRHFYDEGRTIDQIPIADFVYSTPLLIRKTLHKGGLLQPEDLEASGPLLHTADILLLCTGYHACRADASAYVDDFPALSHEAARMIRTDLLNVTAVAIDTLSIESCTRGPKTGFVVHKTLLDGSLYRTRPLLVFEDVNMGYAKNVTVKGRTAREFTASCYVSR
;
A
#
# COMPACT_ATOMS: atom_id res chain seq x y z
N MET A 1 12.55 4.08 -17.62
CA MET A 1 12.88 4.78 -16.36
C MET A 1 12.22 4.00 -15.24
N PHE A 2 12.94 3.66 -14.17
CA PHE A 2 12.38 3.02 -12.98
C PHE A 2 12.14 4.09 -11.93
N ILE A 3 11.03 3.98 -11.20
CA ILE A 3 10.70 4.87 -10.09
C ILE A 3 10.52 3.99 -8.85
N GLU A 4 11.33 4.23 -7.82
CA GLU A 4 11.18 3.57 -6.53
C GLU A 4 10.06 4.24 -5.75
N MET A 5 9.08 3.46 -5.36
CA MET A 5 7.91 3.91 -4.59
C MET A 5 7.92 3.36 -3.16
N ALA A 6 8.96 2.64 -2.76
CA ALA A 6 9.14 2.20 -1.39
C ALA A 6 9.92 3.24 -0.57
N TYR A 7 9.58 3.36 0.71
CA TYR A 7 10.41 4.09 1.66
C TYR A 7 11.48 3.17 2.24
N PRO A 8 12.69 3.69 2.51
CA PRO A 8 13.70 2.92 3.23
C PRO A 8 13.19 2.50 4.63
N ILE A 9 13.47 1.25 5.01
CA ILE A 9 13.29 0.81 6.39
C ILE A 9 14.39 1.47 7.23
N SER A 10 14.02 2.29 8.19
CA SER A 10 14.95 3.10 8.98
C SER A 10 14.48 3.28 10.42
N PRO A 11 15.40 3.50 11.37
CA PRO A 11 15.04 3.84 12.74
C PRO A 11 14.12 5.06 12.78
N GLY A 12 13.04 4.99 13.57
CA GLY A 12 12.12 6.11 13.77
C GLY A 12 11.12 6.35 12.64
N MET A 13 11.05 5.46 11.66
CA MET A 13 9.98 5.55 10.63
C MET A 13 8.59 5.45 11.28
N PRO A 14 7.53 6.01 10.63
CA PRO A 14 6.17 5.90 11.12
C PRO A 14 5.73 4.45 11.29
N VAL A 15 5.00 4.17 12.36
CA VAL A 15 4.50 2.83 12.71
C VAL A 15 3.01 2.91 12.98
N PHE A 16 2.24 1.93 12.48
CA PHE A 16 0.82 1.87 12.74
C PHE A 16 0.55 1.80 14.26
N PRO A 17 -0.41 2.58 14.79
CA PRO A 17 -0.69 2.61 16.22
C PRO A 17 -0.94 1.22 16.82
N GLY A 18 -0.15 0.86 17.82
CA GLY A 18 -0.26 -0.44 18.50
C GLY A 18 0.72 -1.52 18.00
N LEU A 19 1.41 -1.29 16.87
CA LEU A 19 2.50 -2.18 16.45
C LEU A 19 3.82 -1.82 17.14
N PRO A 20 4.73 -2.79 17.34
CA PRO A 20 6.06 -2.51 17.85
C PRO A 20 6.91 -1.75 16.84
N HIS A 21 7.85 -0.96 17.33
CA HIS A 21 8.84 -0.30 16.50
C HIS A 21 9.91 -1.27 15.99
N ASP A 22 10.54 -0.88 14.89
CA ASP A 22 11.68 -1.61 14.33
C ASP A 22 12.89 -1.52 15.25
N GLU A 23 13.60 -2.64 15.42
CA GLU A 23 14.86 -2.70 16.15
C GLU A 23 16.03 -2.96 15.20
N PHE A 24 17.02 -2.07 15.22
CA PHE A 24 18.26 -2.20 14.45
C PHE A 24 19.42 -2.51 15.39
N ILE A 25 19.90 -3.74 15.38
CA ILE A 25 20.91 -4.26 16.28
C ILE A 25 22.21 -4.43 15.54
N SER A 26 23.29 -3.75 16.00
CA SER A 26 24.64 -3.98 15.51
C SER A 26 25.16 -5.30 16.04
N ALA A 27 25.30 -6.32 15.18
CA ALA A 27 25.82 -7.62 15.58
C ALA A 27 27.35 -7.67 15.55
N SER A 28 28.01 -7.03 14.55
CA SER A 28 29.47 -6.93 14.46
C SER A 28 29.86 -5.61 13.78
N ARG A 29 31.04 -5.10 14.11
CA ARG A 29 31.64 -3.91 13.47
C ARG A 29 33.15 -4.09 13.28
N MET A 30 33.64 -3.84 12.06
CA MET A 30 35.07 -3.88 11.75
C MET A 30 35.86 -2.90 12.60
N ARG A 31 35.32 -1.68 12.84
CA ARG A 31 35.97 -0.67 13.70
C ARG A 31 36.16 -1.09 15.17
N SER A 32 35.47 -2.16 15.58
CA SER A 32 35.56 -2.74 16.94
C SER A 32 36.23 -4.12 16.93
N GLY A 33 37.00 -4.45 15.86
CA GLY A 33 37.73 -5.71 15.75
C GLY A 33 36.95 -6.87 15.14
N GLY A 34 35.74 -6.63 14.64
CA GLY A 34 34.97 -7.65 13.90
C GLY A 34 35.50 -7.85 12.49
N GLU A 35 35.30 -9.05 11.91
CA GLU A 35 35.72 -9.37 10.56
C GLU A 35 34.83 -8.68 9.50
N ALA A 36 33.57 -8.36 9.84
CA ALA A 36 32.60 -7.73 8.95
C ALA A 36 31.64 -6.81 9.72
N ASN A 37 30.99 -5.87 9.00
CA ASN A 37 29.88 -5.11 9.53
C ASN A 37 28.59 -5.89 9.30
N THR A 38 27.96 -6.38 10.37
CA THR A 38 26.70 -7.11 10.32
C THR A 38 25.66 -6.49 11.26
N SER A 39 24.41 -6.61 10.88
CA SER A 39 23.28 -6.11 11.66
C SER A 39 22.14 -7.11 11.65
N VAL A 40 21.33 -7.07 12.70
CA VAL A 40 20.04 -7.76 12.78
C VAL A 40 18.94 -6.70 12.79
N VAL A 41 17.91 -6.93 12.02
CA VAL A 41 16.70 -6.09 12.04
C VAL A 41 15.54 -6.96 12.52
N LYS A 42 14.83 -6.51 13.56
CA LYS A 42 13.52 -7.02 13.92
C LYS A 42 12.51 -6.04 13.36
N HIS A 43 11.70 -6.50 12.42
CA HIS A 43 10.80 -5.68 11.63
C HIS A 43 9.39 -6.29 11.62
N PRO A 44 8.38 -5.61 12.17
CA PRO A 44 6.98 -6.00 11.96
C PRO A 44 6.62 -5.87 10.50
N LEU A 45 6.02 -6.90 9.90
CA LEU A 45 5.78 -6.97 8.45
C LEU A 45 4.83 -5.89 7.91
N HIS A 46 4.01 -5.26 8.78
CA HIS A 46 3.10 -4.18 8.42
C HIS A 46 3.66 -2.79 8.75
N ASN A 47 4.97 -2.63 8.88
CA ASN A 47 5.62 -1.34 9.01
C ASN A 47 6.29 -0.92 7.69
N GLY A 48 6.27 0.38 7.38
CA GLY A 48 6.85 0.92 6.16
C GLY A 48 6.07 0.52 4.90
N THR A 49 6.69 0.69 3.73
CA THR A 49 6.04 0.28 2.47
C THR A 49 5.99 -1.24 2.38
N HIS A 50 4.80 -1.79 2.35
CA HIS A 50 4.57 -3.24 2.33
C HIS A 50 3.36 -3.62 1.49
N VAL A 51 3.10 -4.91 1.37
CA VAL A 51 1.95 -5.46 0.68
C VAL A 51 1.23 -6.48 1.56
N ASP A 52 -0.09 -6.33 1.66
CA ASP A 52 -0.96 -7.27 2.32
C ASP A 52 -1.44 -8.34 1.34
N ALA A 53 -1.29 -9.59 1.76
CA ALA A 53 -1.89 -10.75 1.14
C ALA A 53 -3.20 -11.13 1.84
N PRO A 54 -4.07 -11.96 1.22
CA PRO A 54 -5.32 -12.41 1.83
C PRO A 54 -5.18 -12.96 3.26
N ARG A 55 -4.06 -13.63 3.56
CA ARG A 55 -3.75 -14.19 4.89
C ARG A 55 -3.80 -13.15 6.01
N HIS A 56 -3.56 -11.88 5.69
CA HIS A 56 -3.58 -10.82 6.70
C HIS A 56 -4.92 -10.72 7.45
N PHE A 57 -6.03 -10.98 6.78
CA PHE A 57 -7.38 -10.93 7.39
C PHE A 57 -8.16 -12.26 7.32
N TYR A 58 -7.63 -13.27 6.63
CA TYR A 58 -8.29 -14.57 6.47
C TYR A 58 -7.32 -15.71 6.74
N ASP A 59 -7.58 -16.51 7.77
CA ASP A 59 -6.71 -17.62 8.19
C ASP A 59 -6.42 -18.63 7.09
N GLU A 60 -7.37 -18.88 6.20
CA GLU A 60 -7.22 -19.77 5.03
C GLU A 60 -6.80 -19.01 3.77
N GLY A 61 -6.54 -17.69 3.89
CA GLY A 61 -6.08 -16.87 2.79
C GLY A 61 -4.64 -17.22 2.36
N ARG A 62 -4.31 -16.98 1.09
CA ARG A 62 -2.96 -17.19 0.58
C ARG A 62 -1.97 -16.23 1.27
N THR A 63 -0.83 -16.77 1.63
CA THR A 63 0.35 -16.02 2.06
C THR A 63 1.07 -15.42 0.86
N ILE A 64 1.98 -14.44 1.11
CA ILE A 64 2.66 -13.72 0.05
C ILE A 64 3.52 -14.64 -0.84
N ASP A 65 4.16 -15.67 -0.27
CA ASP A 65 4.97 -16.66 -0.97
C ASP A 65 4.15 -17.64 -1.83
N GLN A 66 2.84 -17.71 -1.62
CA GLN A 66 1.90 -18.49 -2.43
C GLN A 66 1.32 -17.69 -3.61
N ILE A 67 1.64 -16.41 -3.72
CA ILE A 67 1.16 -15.54 -4.80
C ILE A 67 2.20 -15.54 -5.92
N PRO A 68 1.82 -15.90 -7.18
CA PRO A 68 2.75 -15.90 -8.29
C PRO A 68 3.39 -14.52 -8.51
N ILE A 69 4.68 -14.49 -8.82
CA ILE A 69 5.39 -13.23 -9.07
C ILE A 69 4.75 -12.38 -10.18
N ALA A 70 4.10 -13.02 -11.15
CA ALA A 70 3.37 -12.33 -12.21
C ALA A 70 2.21 -11.48 -11.69
N ASP A 71 1.66 -11.79 -10.53
CA ASP A 71 0.58 -11.04 -9.90
C ASP A 71 1.06 -9.71 -9.28
N PHE A 72 2.38 -9.48 -9.23
CA PHE A 72 3.01 -8.23 -8.80
C PHE A 72 3.47 -7.35 -9.98
N VAL A 73 3.12 -7.72 -11.21
CA VAL A 73 3.46 -6.97 -12.42
C VAL A 73 2.20 -6.38 -13.02
N TYR A 74 2.16 -5.05 -13.13
CA TYR A 74 1.01 -4.30 -13.58
C TYR A 74 1.34 -3.58 -14.90
N SER A 75 0.43 -3.66 -15.85
CA SER A 75 0.60 -3.12 -17.21
C SER A 75 -0.21 -1.84 -17.46
N THR A 76 -1.27 -1.64 -16.68
CA THR A 76 -2.22 -0.53 -16.82
C THR A 76 -2.47 0.17 -15.48
N PRO A 77 -1.42 0.67 -14.81
CA PRO A 77 -1.59 1.38 -13.55
C PRO A 77 -2.36 2.69 -13.75
N LEU A 78 -3.30 2.98 -12.86
CA LEU A 78 -4.05 4.23 -12.84
C LEU A 78 -3.76 5.01 -11.56
N LEU A 79 -3.22 6.21 -11.72
CA LEU A 79 -2.99 7.14 -10.62
C LEU A 79 -4.22 8.02 -10.40
N ILE A 80 -4.83 7.88 -9.24
CA ILE A 80 -5.98 8.67 -8.78
C ILE A 80 -5.48 9.66 -7.73
N ARG A 81 -5.64 10.95 -8.01
CA ARG A 81 -5.21 12.02 -7.09
C ARG A 81 -6.41 12.71 -6.48
N LYS A 82 -6.46 12.70 -5.17
CA LYS A 82 -7.44 13.45 -4.38
C LYS A 82 -6.77 13.94 -3.11
N THR A 83 -6.46 15.21 -3.03
CA THR A 83 -5.92 15.77 -1.77
C THR A 83 -6.97 15.66 -0.67
N LEU A 84 -6.61 14.93 0.37
CA LEU A 84 -7.44 14.71 1.55
C LEU A 84 -6.73 15.26 2.79
N HIS A 85 -7.55 15.68 3.74
CA HIS A 85 -7.08 16.05 5.07
C HIS A 85 -7.26 14.87 6.05
N LYS A 86 -6.73 15.03 7.25
CA LYS A 86 -6.89 14.13 8.37
C LYS A 86 -8.34 13.62 8.48
N GLY A 87 -8.51 12.31 8.61
CA GLY A 87 -9.81 11.64 8.69
C GLY A 87 -10.62 11.61 7.40
N GLY A 88 -10.07 12.15 6.28
CA GLY A 88 -10.73 12.12 4.98
C GLY A 88 -10.86 10.72 4.41
N LEU A 89 -11.87 10.48 3.57
CA LEU A 89 -12.07 9.22 2.88
C LEU A 89 -12.15 9.42 1.37
N LEU A 90 -11.47 8.55 0.63
CA LEU A 90 -11.69 8.38 -0.80
C LEU A 90 -13.05 7.70 -1.02
N GLN A 91 -13.91 8.33 -1.77
CA GLN A 91 -15.27 7.90 -2.07
C GLN A 91 -15.36 7.29 -3.48
N PRO A 92 -16.43 6.55 -3.83
CA PRO A 92 -16.63 6.05 -5.19
C PRO A 92 -16.51 7.14 -6.26
N GLU A 93 -17.06 8.32 -6.01
CA GLU A 93 -17.05 9.45 -6.95
C GLU A 93 -15.64 9.96 -7.25
N ASP A 94 -14.71 9.84 -6.28
CA ASP A 94 -13.30 10.20 -6.48
C ASP A 94 -12.61 9.24 -7.45
N LEU A 95 -13.02 7.96 -7.45
CA LEU A 95 -12.52 6.96 -8.40
C LEU A 95 -13.14 7.18 -9.79
N GLU A 96 -14.47 7.39 -9.86
CA GLU A 96 -15.24 7.60 -11.08
C GLU A 96 -14.80 8.85 -11.85
N ALA A 97 -14.27 9.87 -11.16
CA ALA A 97 -13.69 11.06 -11.78
C ALA A 97 -12.54 10.75 -12.76
N SER A 98 -11.96 9.55 -12.71
CA SER A 98 -10.94 9.07 -13.65
C SER A 98 -11.52 8.64 -15.00
N GLY A 99 -12.85 8.57 -15.12
CA GLY A 99 -13.55 8.22 -16.35
C GLY A 99 -13.27 6.80 -16.84
N PRO A 100 -13.30 6.57 -18.16
CA PRO A 100 -13.20 5.21 -18.75
C PRO A 100 -11.90 4.47 -18.42
N LEU A 101 -10.83 5.17 -18.08
CA LEU A 101 -9.54 4.55 -17.70
C LEU A 101 -9.67 3.68 -16.45
N LEU A 102 -10.62 4.01 -15.56
CA LEU A 102 -10.87 3.25 -14.34
C LEU A 102 -11.17 1.77 -14.61
N HIS A 103 -11.94 1.48 -15.67
CA HIS A 103 -12.33 0.11 -16.03
C HIS A 103 -11.25 -0.70 -16.75
N THR A 104 -10.15 -0.04 -17.16
CA THR A 104 -9.03 -0.71 -17.85
C THR A 104 -7.81 -0.91 -16.94
N ALA A 105 -7.84 -0.32 -15.77
CA ALA A 105 -6.75 -0.39 -14.81
C ALA A 105 -6.61 -1.80 -14.21
N ASP A 106 -5.36 -2.24 -13.98
CA ASP A 106 -5.01 -3.46 -13.27
C ASP A 106 -4.53 -3.19 -11.83
N ILE A 107 -4.04 -1.97 -11.56
CA ILE A 107 -3.76 -1.46 -10.22
C ILE A 107 -4.22 0.00 -10.08
N LEU A 108 -4.80 0.34 -8.94
CA LEU A 108 -5.13 1.72 -8.58
C LEU A 108 -4.08 2.28 -7.61
N LEU A 109 -3.47 3.40 -7.98
CA LEU A 109 -2.52 4.15 -7.15
C LEU A 109 -3.28 5.33 -6.53
N LEU A 110 -3.67 5.20 -5.28
CA LEU A 110 -4.51 6.15 -4.53
C LEU A 110 -3.61 7.19 -3.85
N CYS A 111 -3.46 8.36 -4.47
CA CYS A 111 -2.61 9.43 -3.99
C CYS A 111 -3.46 10.47 -3.26
N THR A 112 -3.48 10.41 -1.95
CA THR A 112 -4.19 11.37 -1.07
C THR A 112 -3.41 12.66 -0.84
N GLY A 113 -2.12 12.67 -1.20
CA GLY A 113 -1.19 13.74 -0.88
C GLY A 113 -0.61 13.67 0.53
N TYR A 114 -1.04 12.70 1.33
CA TYR A 114 -0.65 12.57 2.74
C TYR A 114 0.81 12.12 2.92
N HIS A 115 1.40 11.47 1.91
CA HIS A 115 2.83 11.18 1.87
C HIS A 115 3.72 12.40 2.17
N ALA A 116 3.24 13.62 1.91
CA ALA A 116 3.96 14.85 2.22
C ALA A 116 4.18 15.09 3.72
N CYS A 117 3.35 14.50 4.57
CA CYS A 117 3.46 14.59 6.03
C CYS A 117 4.36 13.51 6.63
N ARG A 118 4.84 12.53 5.84
CA ARG A 118 5.53 11.35 6.36
C ARG A 118 6.81 11.64 7.16
N ALA A 119 7.47 12.76 6.89
CA ALA A 119 8.64 13.17 7.66
C ALA A 119 8.31 13.52 9.12
N ASP A 120 7.08 13.93 9.41
CA ASP A 120 6.56 14.09 10.76
C ASP A 120 5.75 12.83 11.11
N ALA A 121 6.39 11.87 11.77
CA ALA A 121 5.77 10.60 12.10
C ALA A 121 4.50 10.78 12.96
N SER A 122 4.47 11.76 13.86
CA SER A 122 3.32 11.99 14.73
C SER A 122 2.11 12.50 13.96
N ALA A 123 2.31 13.42 13.03
CA ALA A 123 1.27 13.93 12.15
C ALA A 123 0.81 12.85 11.15
N TYR A 124 1.74 12.02 10.66
CA TYR A 124 1.45 11.01 9.66
C TYR A 124 0.61 9.84 10.18
N VAL A 125 0.80 9.44 11.45
CA VAL A 125 0.05 8.32 12.06
C VAL A 125 -1.30 8.75 12.64
N ASP A 126 -1.57 10.05 12.77
CA ASP A 126 -2.75 10.56 13.44
C ASP A 126 -3.92 10.71 12.46
N ASP A 127 -4.87 9.76 12.54
CA ASP A 127 -6.13 9.73 11.78
C ASP A 127 -5.95 10.03 10.27
N PHE A 128 -4.99 9.36 9.65
CA PHE A 128 -4.66 9.54 8.23
C PHE A 128 -5.86 9.27 7.29
N PRO A 129 -5.86 9.84 6.07
CA PRO A 129 -6.86 9.54 5.05
C PRO A 129 -6.88 8.05 4.67
N ALA A 130 -8.05 7.56 4.28
CA ALA A 130 -8.25 6.15 3.96
C ALA A 130 -9.25 5.96 2.81
N LEU A 131 -9.45 4.72 2.39
CA LEU A 131 -10.50 4.34 1.46
C LEU A 131 -11.83 4.15 2.20
N SER A 132 -12.95 4.56 1.62
CA SER A 132 -14.27 4.26 2.15
C SER A 132 -14.64 2.79 1.87
N HIS A 133 -15.55 2.24 2.68
CA HIS A 133 -16.05 0.89 2.44
C HIS A 133 -16.83 0.81 1.11
N GLU A 134 -17.57 1.85 0.77
CA GLU A 134 -18.31 1.96 -0.47
C GLU A 134 -17.38 1.92 -1.68
N ALA A 135 -16.26 2.65 -1.63
CA ALA A 135 -15.25 2.61 -2.69
C ALA A 135 -14.55 1.23 -2.77
N ALA A 136 -14.25 0.60 -1.63
CA ALA A 136 -13.70 -0.76 -1.62
C ALA A 136 -14.67 -1.77 -2.26
N ARG A 137 -15.95 -1.67 -1.96
CA ARG A 137 -16.98 -2.50 -2.60
C ARG A 137 -17.06 -2.27 -4.10
N MET A 138 -17.11 -1.01 -4.55
CA MET A 138 -17.10 -0.66 -5.97
C MET A 138 -15.90 -1.28 -6.68
N ILE A 139 -14.70 -1.18 -6.11
CA ILE A 139 -13.50 -1.81 -6.68
C ILE A 139 -13.71 -3.32 -6.87
N ARG A 140 -14.30 -3.99 -5.89
CA ARG A 140 -14.53 -5.44 -5.93
C ARG A 140 -15.67 -5.88 -6.87
N THR A 141 -16.69 -5.06 -7.05
CA THR A 141 -17.88 -5.43 -7.83
C THR A 141 -17.83 -4.93 -9.28
N ASP A 142 -17.28 -3.75 -9.50
CA ASP A 142 -17.43 -3.03 -10.77
C ASP A 142 -16.11 -2.93 -11.55
N LEU A 143 -14.95 -3.01 -10.86
CA LEU A 143 -13.63 -2.88 -11.47
C LEU A 143 -12.92 -4.24 -11.58
N LEU A 144 -13.47 -5.13 -12.39
CA LEU A 144 -13.08 -6.54 -12.45
C LEU A 144 -11.64 -6.79 -12.92
N ASN A 145 -11.01 -5.81 -13.59
CA ASN A 145 -9.62 -5.89 -14.02
C ASN A 145 -8.63 -5.51 -12.91
N VAL A 146 -9.08 -4.76 -11.89
CA VAL A 146 -8.23 -4.35 -10.79
C VAL A 146 -7.86 -5.56 -9.94
N THR A 147 -6.58 -5.75 -9.74
CA THR A 147 -6.00 -6.86 -8.96
C THR A 147 -5.20 -6.39 -7.77
N ALA A 148 -4.93 -5.08 -7.69
CA ALA A 148 -4.25 -4.46 -6.57
C ALA A 148 -4.68 -3.01 -6.37
N VAL A 149 -4.52 -2.54 -5.15
CA VAL A 149 -4.61 -1.12 -4.79
C VAL A 149 -3.36 -0.72 -4.01
N ALA A 150 -2.92 0.53 -4.19
CA ALA A 150 -1.80 1.09 -3.46
C ALA A 150 -2.20 2.46 -2.89
N ILE A 151 -1.79 2.79 -1.68
CA ILE A 151 -2.12 4.07 -1.02
C ILE A 151 -0.89 4.72 -0.40
N ASP A 152 -0.88 6.04 -0.33
CA ASP A 152 0.19 6.86 0.23
C ASP A 152 0.01 7.19 1.73
N THR A 153 -0.72 6.36 2.44
CA THR A 153 -0.94 6.44 3.89
C THR A 153 -0.49 5.14 4.55
N LEU A 154 -0.35 5.16 5.89
CA LEU A 154 0.07 4.00 6.68
C LEU A 154 -0.80 2.77 6.46
N SER A 155 -2.08 2.97 6.14
CA SER A 155 -3.01 1.89 5.86
C SER A 155 -4.11 2.35 4.91
N ILE A 156 -4.66 1.40 4.15
CA ILE A 156 -5.82 1.61 3.29
C ILE A 156 -7.08 1.93 4.10
N GLU A 157 -7.09 1.53 5.37
CA GLU A 157 -8.22 1.72 6.28
C GLU A 157 -7.83 2.60 7.46
N SER A 158 -8.73 3.52 7.85
CA SER A 158 -8.52 4.46 8.94
C SER A 158 -8.23 3.76 10.28
N CYS A 159 -7.14 4.15 10.94
CA CYS A 159 -6.77 3.63 12.26
C CYS A 159 -7.81 3.93 13.34
N THR A 160 -8.65 4.94 13.16
CA THR A 160 -9.69 5.32 14.12
C THR A 160 -11.04 4.66 13.84
N ARG A 161 -11.34 4.34 12.57
CA ARG A 161 -12.60 3.73 12.13
C ARG A 161 -12.49 2.22 11.98
N GLY A 162 -11.37 1.71 11.45
CA GLY A 162 -11.16 0.29 11.20
C GLY A 162 -11.47 -0.60 12.40
N PRO A 163 -10.94 -0.33 13.61
CA PRO A 163 -11.30 -1.12 14.80
C PRO A 163 -12.79 -1.14 15.12
N LYS A 164 -13.49 -0.03 14.85
CA LYS A 164 -14.94 0.09 15.13
C LYS A 164 -15.81 -0.66 14.12
N THR A 165 -15.33 -0.81 12.89
CA THR A 165 -16.03 -1.49 11.79
C THR A 165 -15.56 -2.95 11.62
N GLY A 166 -14.60 -3.39 12.42
CA GLY A 166 -13.97 -4.70 12.28
C GLY A 166 -13.11 -4.83 11.02
N PHE A 167 -12.48 -3.73 10.58
CA PHE A 167 -11.61 -3.63 9.41
C PHE A 167 -12.30 -4.07 8.11
N VAL A 168 -13.48 -3.52 7.89
CA VAL A 168 -14.36 -3.92 6.78
C VAL A 168 -13.75 -3.60 5.40
N VAL A 169 -12.91 -2.56 5.26
CA VAL A 169 -12.25 -2.21 4.00
C VAL A 169 -11.23 -3.28 3.62
N HIS A 170 -10.31 -3.63 4.53
CA HIS A 170 -9.36 -4.73 4.31
C HIS A 170 -10.08 -6.02 3.96
N LYS A 171 -11.08 -6.39 4.79
CA LYS A 171 -11.84 -7.62 4.55
C LYS A 171 -12.51 -7.64 3.19
N THR A 172 -13.06 -6.51 2.75
CA THR A 172 -13.66 -6.41 1.42
C THR A 172 -12.62 -6.61 0.31
N LEU A 173 -11.45 -5.99 0.41
CA LEU A 173 -10.42 -6.07 -0.62
C LEU A 173 -9.74 -7.45 -0.67
N LEU A 174 -9.45 -8.03 0.49
CA LEU A 174 -8.68 -9.26 0.64
C LEU A 174 -9.55 -10.54 0.63
N ASP A 175 -10.88 -10.43 0.62
CA ASP A 175 -11.78 -11.57 0.61
C ASP A 175 -11.79 -12.28 -0.75
N GLY A 176 -11.48 -13.58 -0.73
CA GLY A 176 -11.56 -14.45 -1.90
C GLY A 176 -12.87 -15.23 -2.03
N SER A 177 -13.76 -15.17 -1.04
CA SER A 177 -14.96 -16.01 -0.97
C SER A 177 -16.24 -15.29 -1.41
N LEU A 178 -16.36 -14.00 -1.12
CA LEU A 178 -17.60 -13.22 -1.35
C LEU A 178 -17.72 -12.62 -2.74
N TYR A 179 -16.61 -12.48 -3.46
CA TYR A 179 -16.56 -11.80 -4.75
C TYR A 179 -16.15 -12.74 -5.88
N ARG A 180 -16.65 -12.49 -7.09
CA ARG A 180 -16.32 -13.30 -8.28
C ARG A 180 -14.88 -13.13 -8.74
N THR A 181 -14.23 -12.02 -8.36
CA THR A 181 -12.83 -11.74 -8.67
C THR A 181 -11.94 -12.32 -7.58
N ARG A 182 -10.67 -12.59 -7.94
CA ARG A 182 -9.66 -12.95 -6.94
C ARG A 182 -9.50 -11.85 -5.90
N PRO A 183 -9.02 -12.16 -4.66
CA PRO A 183 -8.65 -11.14 -3.68
C PRO A 183 -7.61 -10.20 -4.27
N LEU A 184 -7.66 -8.94 -3.88
CA LEU A 184 -6.66 -7.95 -4.29
C LEU A 184 -5.42 -8.05 -3.41
N LEU A 185 -4.32 -7.48 -3.92
CA LEU A 185 -3.17 -7.10 -3.11
C LEU A 185 -3.33 -5.64 -2.67
N VAL A 186 -2.98 -5.35 -1.42
CA VAL A 186 -3.06 -3.99 -0.88
C VAL A 186 -1.66 -3.52 -0.53
N PHE A 187 -1.19 -2.47 -1.19
CA PHE A 187 0.10 -1.84 -0.92
C PHE A 187 -0.11 -0.60 -0.07
N GLU A 188 0.60 -0.51 1.04
CA GLU A 188 0.45 0.56 2.03
C GLU A 188 1.76 1.32 2.22
N ASP A 189 1.68 2.54 2.76
CA ASP A 189 2.81 3.46 2.97
C ASP A 189 3.65 3.65 1.69
N VAL A 190 2.97 3.86 0.55
CA VAL A 190 3.63 3.99 -0.76
C VAL A 190 4.07 5.43 -1.01
N ASN A 191 5.33 5.61 -1.43
CA ASN A 191 5.87 6.93 -1.76
C ASN A 191 5.32 7.45 -3.09
N MET A 192 4.22 8.17 -3.05
CA MET A 192 3.59 8.79 -4.22
C MET A 192 4.22 10.15 -4.59
N GLY A 193 5.25 10.62 -3.87
CA GLY A 193 5.90 11.91 -4.11
C GLY A 193 6.53 12.01 -5.51
N TYR A 194 7.06 10.90 -6.01
CA TYR A 194 7.66 10.82 -7.35
C TYR A 194 6.62 10.72 -8.47
N ALA A 195 5.40 10.36 -8.16
CA ALA A 195 4.33 10.27 -9.14
C ALA A 195 3.86 11.65 -9.67
N LYS A 196 4.39 12.76 -9.14
CA LYS A 196 4.09 14.12 -9.61
C LYS A 196 4.44 14.36 -11.09
N ASN A 197 5.41 13.63 -11.61
CA ASN A 197 5.94 13.82 -12.97
C ASN A 197 5.39 12.81 -13.98
N VAL A 198 4.52 11.89 -13.55
CA VAL A 198 3.91 10.89 -14.44
C VAL A 198 2.56 11.44 -14.89
N THR A 199 2.58 12.23 -15.97
CA THR A 199 1.34 12.55 -16.68
C THR A 199 0.96 11.30 -17.46
N VAL A 200 -0.06 10.58 -17.01
CA VAL A 200 -0.70 9.52 -17.79
C VAL A 200 -1.49 10.19 -18.92
N LYS A 201 -0.79 10.71 -19.93
CA LYS A 201 -1.37 10.99 -21.25
C LYS A 201 -1.34 9.68 -22.02
N GLY A 202 -2.52 9.19 -22.38
CA GLY A 202 -2.74 7.94 -23.06
C GLY A 202 -1.72 7.64 -24.16
N ARG A 203 -0.76 6.79 -23.83
CA ARG A 203 0.16 5.95 -24.60
C ARG A 203 1.46 5.57 -23.88
N THR A 204 1.77 6.16 -22.72
CA THR A 204 3.04 5.91 -22.00
C THR A 204 2.88 4.97 -20.81
N ALA A 205 1.70 4.44 -20.55
CA ALA A 205 1.48 3.46 -19.45
C ALA A 205 2.17 2.10 -19.67
N ARG A 206 2.84 1.89 -20.80
CA ARG A 206 3.58 0.64 -21.09
C ARG A 206 4.92 0.50 -20.35
N GLU A 207 5.32 1.50 -19.56
CA GLU A 207 6.63 1.50 -18.87
C GLU A 207 6.53 1.48 -17.34
N PHE A 208 5.34 1.31 -16.77
CA PHE A 208 5.19 1.19 -15.33
C PHE A 208 5.23 -0.27 -14.90
N THR A 209 6.41 -0.75 -14.56
CA THR A 209 6.57 -2.01 -13.84
C THR A 209 6.76 -1.68 -12.37
N ALA A 210 5.74 -1.89 -11.54
CA ALA A 210 5.90 -1.86 -10.10
C ALA A 210 6.51 -3.20 -9.69
N SER A 211 7.78 -3.22 -9.36
CA SER A 211 8.42 -4.39 -8.75
C SER A 211 8.52 -4.17 -7.24
N CYS A 212 7.82 -4.97 -6.47
CA CYS A 212 7.99 -5.03 -5.03
C CYS A 212 9.00 -6.13 -4.69
N TYR A 213 10.07 -5.76 -3.99
CA TYR A 213 10.94 -6.76 -3.36
C TYR A 213 10.25 -7.25 -2.10
N VAL A 214 9.82 -8.51 -2.13
CA VAL A 214 9.36 -9.20 -0.93
C VAL A 214 10.60 -9.80 -0.26
N SER A 215 10.97 -9.30 0.92
CA SER A 215 11.92 -10.02 1.76
C SER A 215 11.28 -11.31 2.23
N ARG A 216 11.96 -12.44 1.98
CA ARG A 216 11.60 -13.75 2.53
C ARG A 216 11.82 -13.78 4.04
#